data_bdedd39f2361806f79f9cfe36a0c5d01
#
_entry.id   bdedd39f2361806f79f9cfe36a0c5d01
#
_cell.length_a   1.000
_cell.length_b   1.000
_cell.length_c   1.000
_cell.angle_alpha   90.00
_cell.angle_beta   90.00
_cell.angle_gamma   90.00
#
_symmetry.space_group_name_H-M   'P 1'
#
loop_
_entity.id
_entity.type
_entity.pdbx_description
1 polymer ?
#
loop_
_entity_poly.entity_id
_entity_poly.type
_entity_poly.pdbx_seq_one_letter_code
_entity_poly.pdbx_strand_id
1 'polypeptide(L)'
;MNNFNDYEHVVIDGFGTLYDKNFIPLEGASRLLDVISDKGILFSNMGSISGLQLKDRLNGKFEFLPRKVITSLDILCRFLISENIKTIYHYGGKRADRTLRNITRIVNSIDKPVNALVFTSLPDDNWIKESQAILRYIYRHRDAKMILANPDRLLPGKHVGLNVGMMFDMLSQNWPRQEFNLSKIEIGIRSI
;
A
#
# COMPACT_ATOMS: atom_id res chain seq x y z
N MET A 1 28.42 14.43 10.68
CA MET A 1 27.08 13.88 10.95
C MET A 1 26.08 14.95 10.64
N ASN A 2 25.14 14.72 9.71
CA ASN A 2 24.08 15.67 9.42
C ASN A 2 23.20 15.79 10.67
N ASN A 3 22.96 17.02 11.11
CA ASN A 3 22.15 17.27 12.30
C ASN A 3 20.67 17.25 11.87
N PHE A 4 19.86 16.31 12.38
CA PHE A 4 18.42 16.27 12.10
C PHE A 4 17.68 17.55 12.51
N ASN A 5 18.31 18.41 13.32
CA ASN A 5 17.76 19.70 13.71
C ASN A 5 17.59 20.68 12.55
N ASP A 6 18.34 20.49 11.47
CA ASP A 6 18.30 21.36 10.28
C ASP A 6 17.06 21.10 9.40
N TYR A 7 16.29 20.03 9.68
CA TYR A 7 15.10 19.65 8.93
C TYR A 7 13.83 19.98 9.70
N GLU A 8 12.82 20.46 8.98
CA GLU A 8 11.49 20.68 9.54
C GLU A 8 10.75 19.36 9.80
N HIS A 9 10.91 18.40 8.89
CA HIS A 9 10.33 17.07 8.97
C HIS A 9 11.33 16.01 8.54
N VAL A 10 11.25 14.84 9.19
CA VAL A 10 12.02 13.65 8.85
C VAL A 10 11.06 12.50 8.56
N VAL A 11 11.02 12.05 7.31
CA VAL A 11 10.21 10.91 6.90
C VAL A 11 11.03 9.64 7.05
N ILE A 12 10.47 8.64 7.74
CA ILE A 12 11.13 7.36 8.01
C ILE A 12 10.24 6.24 7.52
N ASP A 13 10.86 5.28 6.82
CA ASP A 13 10.18 4.02 6.50
C ASP A 13 10.01 3.17 7.76
N GLY A 14 8.95 2.36 7.78
CA GLY A 14 8.60 1.55 8.92
C GLY A 14 9.22 0.16 8.88
N PHE A 15 8.76 -0.65 7.93
CA PHE A 15 9.08 -2.06 7.86
C PHE A 15 10.52 -2.28 7.36
N GLY A 16 11.33 -3.05 8.10
CA GLY A 16 12.74 -3.27 7.77
C GLY A 16 13.67 -2.14 8.19
N THR A 17 13.14 -0.99 8.63
CA THR A 17 13.89 0.16 9.15
C THR A 17 13.66 0.35 10.65
N LEU A 18 12.41 0.39 11.09
CA LEU A 18 12.06 0.56 12.50
C LEU A 18 11.62 -0.75 13.17
N TYR A 19 10.94 -1.63 12.44
CA TYR A 19 10.39 -2.87 12.98
C TYR A 19 10.41 -4.00 11.95
N ASP A 20 10.38 -5.23 12.45
CA ASP A 20 10.29 -6.47 11.67
C ASP A 20 8.83 -6.84 11.31
N LYS A 21 8.64 -7.99 10.64
CA LYS A 21 7.31 -8.53 10.26
C LYS A 21 6.37 -8.78 11.44
N ASN A 22 6.87 -8.92 12.66
CA ASN A 22 6.10 -9.11 13.89
C ASN A 22 5.88 -7.79 14.63
N PHE A 23 6.26 -6.66 14.02
CA PHE A 23 6.24 -5.33 14.62
C PHE A 23 7.17 -5.22 15.87
N ILE A 24 8.25 -6.02 15.90
CA ILE A 24 9.28 -5.93 16.93
C ILE A 24 10.29 -4.86 16.51
N PRO A 25 10.65 -3.91 17.41
CA PRO A 25 11.64 -2.89 17.13
C PRO A 25 12.97 -3.50 16.69
N LEU A 26 13.57 -2.95 15.64
CA LEU A 26 14.92 -3.27 15.23
C LEU A 26 15.93 -2.56 16.13
N GLU A 27 17.15 -3.09 16.17
CA GLU A 27 18.23 -2.48 16.93
C GLU A 27 18.49 -1.02 16.50
N GLY A 28 18.56 -0.12 17.47
CA GLY A 28 18.73 1.31 17.23
C GLY A 28 17.46 2.09 16.84
N ALA A 29 16.35 1.41 16.55
CA ALA A 29 15.12 2.07 16.10
C ALA A 29 14.54 3.04 17.13
N SER A 30 14.49 2.65 18.43
CA SER A 30 14.03 3.54 19.50
C SER A 30 14.93 4.77 19.62
N ARG A 31 16.26 4.59 19.59
CA ARG A 31 17.21 5.70 19.62
C ARG A 31 17.06 6.65 18.44
N LEU A 32 16.77 6.12 17.23
CA LEU A 32 16.51 6.95 16.06
C LEU A 32 15.26 7.80 16.28
N LEU A 33 14.18 7.19 16.80
CA LEU A 33 12.92 7.90 17.07
C LEU A 33 13.09 9.00 18.11
N ASP A 34 13.90 8.79 19.16
CA ASP A 34 14.24 9.83 20.15
C ASP A 34 14.96 11.02 19.50
N VAL A 35 15.93 10.74 18.62
CA VAL A 35 16.71 11.80 17.96
C VAL A 35 15.87 12.66 17.05
N ILE A 36 14.92 12.08 16.31
CA ILE A 36 14.04 12.83 15.40
C ILE A 36 12.82 13.42 16.11
N SER A 37 12.49 12.91 17.32
CA SER A 37 11.45 13.42 18.21
C SER A 37 10.13 13.72 17.47
N ASP A 38 9.55 14.91 17.67
CA ASP A 38 8.28 15.36 17.10
C ASP A 38 8.32 15.70 15.61
N LYS A 39 9.52 15.84 15.03
CA LYS A 39 9.71 16.06 13.58
C LYS A 39 9.48 14.79 12.75
N GLY A 40 9.46 13.62 13.39
CA GLY A 40 9.32 12.32 12.74
C GLY A 40 7.95 12.13 12.12
N ILE A 41 7.95 11.62 10.88
CA ILE A 41 6.78 11.10 10.19
C ILE A 41 7.09 9.66 9.80
N LEU A 42 6.39 8.70 10.42
CA LEU A 42 6.46 7.31 10.00
C LEU A 42 5.62 7.12 8.75
N PHE A 43 6.26 6.74 7.66
CA PHE A 43 5.59 6.33 6.43
C PHE A 43 5.80 4.84 6.17
N SER A 44 4.75 4.14 5.75
CA SER A 44 4.84 2.71 5.44
C SER A 44 4.05 2.35 4.19
N ASN A 45 4.64 1.52 3.32
CA ASN A 45 3.97 0.98 2.13
C ASN A 45 2.84 -0.02 2.45
N MET A 46 2.42 -0.10 3.71
CA MET A 46 1.40 -1.03 4.17
C MET A 46 0.03 -0.68 3.61
N GLY A 47 -0.40 -1.40 2.56
CA GLY A 47 -1.70 -1.22 1.91
C GLY A 47 -2.87 -1.89 2.64
N SER A 48 -2.61 -2.68 3.69
CA SER A 48 -3.62 -3.50 4.36
C SER A 48 -4.21 -2.89 5.64
N ILE A 49 -3.55 -1.90 6.22
CA ILE A 49 -3.98 -1.20 7.46
C ILE A 49 -3.73 0.29 7.37
N SER A 50 -4.55 1.08 8.07
CA SER A 50 -4.37 2.53 8.18
C SER A 50 -3.22 2.90 9.13
N GLY A 51 -2.73 4.15 9.04
CA GLY A 51 -1.71 4.67 9.94
C GLY A 51 -2.13 4.64 11.41
N LEU A 52 -3.42 4.88 11.70
CA LEU A 52 -3.95 4.73 13.05
C LEU A 52 -3.82 3.28 13.55
N GLN A 53 -4.24 2.32 12.74
CA GLN A 53 -4.12 0.90 13.08
C GLN A 53 -2.65 0.44 13.20
N LEU A 54 -1.75 1.00 12.38
CA LEU A 54 -0.32 0.75 12.50
C LEU A 54 0.22 1.32 13.81
N LYS A 55 -0.14 2.56 14.14
CA LYS A 55 0.24 3.21 15.40
C LYS A 55 -0.20 2.39 16.61
N ASP A 56 -1.45 1.91 16.62
CA ASP A 56 -1.98 1.06 17.69
C ASP A 56 -1.16 -0.24 17.86
N ARG A 57 -0.71 -0.85 16.73
CA ARG A 57 0.13 -2.06 16.78
C ARG A 57 1.54 -1.82 17.31
N LEU A 58 2.08 -0.64 17.08
CA LEU A 58 3.41 -0.25 17.54
C LEU A 58 3.38 0.29 18.97
N ASN A 59 2.21 0.71 19.45
CA ASN A 59 2.04 1.22 20.79
C ASN A 59 2.45 0.16 21.84
N GLY A 60 3.22 0.58 22.84
CA GLY A 60 3.77 -0.30 23.86
C GLY A 60 5.00 -1.13 23.42
N LYS A 61 5.39 -1.05 22.14
CA LYS A 61 6.63 -1.69 21.63
C LYS A 61 7.77 -0.70 21.49
N PHE A 62 7.44 0.57 21.33
CA PHE A 62 8.37 1.68 21.33
C PHE A 62 8.04 2.60 22.49
N GLU A 63 9.06 3.18 23.11
CA GLU A 63 8.91 4.18 24.17
C GLU A 63 8.29 5.46 23.60
N PHE A 64 8.68 5.80 22.38
CA PHE A 64 8.19 6.97 21.65
C PHE A 64 7.79 6.59 20.22
N LEU A 65 6.68 7.13 19.75
CA LEU A 65 6.24 7.01 18.34
C LEU A 65 6.01 8.39 17.73
N PRO A 66 6.30 8.56 16.43
CA PRO A 66 6.01 9.80 15.72
C PRO A 66 4.53 10.20 15.84
N ARG A 67 4.25 11.50 15.92
CA ARG A 67 2.87 12.00 15.94
C ARG A 67 2.09 11.57 14.70
N LYS A 68 2.76 11.61 13.54
CA LYS A 68 2.18 11.22 12.26
C LYS A 68 2.67 9.84 11.85
N VAL A 69 1.73 8.93 11.69
CA VAL A 69 1.93 7.61 11.09
C VAL A 69 1.02 7.54 9.87
N ILE A 70 1.61 7.36 8.70
CA ILE A 70 0.91 7.38 7.42
C ILE A 70 1.22 6.07 6.71
N THR A 71 0.18 5.41 6.18
CA THR A 71 0.34 4.23 5.35
C THR A 71 -0.10 4.52 3.91
N SER A 72 0.30 3.67 3.00
CA SER A 72 -0.18 3.76 1.62
C SER A 72 -1.70 3.56 1.52
N LEU A 73 -2.33 2.86 2.47
CA LEU A 73 -3.79 2.78 2.56
C LEU A 73 -4.42 4.14 2.86
N ASP A 74 -3.82 4.96 3.74
CA ASP A 74 -4.34 6.31 4.04
C ASP A 74 -4.27 7.22 2.80
N ILE A 75 -3.15 7.13 2.07
CA ILE A 75 -2.97 7.90 0.82
C ILE A 75 -3.95 7.42 -0.25
N LEU A 76 -4.13 6.11 -0.39
CA LEU A 76 -5.13 5.52 -1.28
C LEU A 76 -6.53 6.06 -0.96
N CYS A 77 -6.92 6.06 0.31
CA CYS A 77 -8.23 6.56 0.75
C CYS A 77 -8.44 8.03 0.34
N ARG A 78 -7.45 8.88 0.59
CA ARG A 78 -7.49 10.30 0.19
C ARG A 78 -7.58 10.44 -1.33
N PHE A 79 -6.81 9.66 -2.07
CA PHE A 79 -6.83 9.65 -3.54
C PHE A 79 -8.21 9.25 -4.08
N LEU A 80 -8.82 8.17 -3.56
CA LEU A 80 -10.15 7.73 -3.99
C LEU A 80 -11.22 8.80 -3.75
N ILE A 81 -11.13 9.54 -2.65
CA ILE A 81 -12.03 10.65 -2.33
C ILE A 81 -11.79 11.83 -3.29
N SER A 82 -10.54 12.27 -3.48
CA SER A 82 -10.22 13.42 -4.34
C SER A 82 -10.59 13.18 -5.80
N GLU A 83 -10.43 11.95 -6.29
CA GLU A 83 -10.80 11.54 -7.65
C GLU A 83 -12.29 11.16 -7.79
N ASN A 84 -13.07 11.27 -6.71
CA ASN A 84 -14.48 10.92 -6.68
C ASN A 84 -14.79 9.49 -7.16
N ILE A 85 -13.93 8.52 -6.80
CA ILE A 85 -14.06 7.11 -7.20
C ILE A 85 -15.11 6.44 -6.34
N LYS A 86 -16.27 6.12 -6.90
CA LYS A 86 -17.45 5.61 -6.19
C LYS A 86 -17.50 4.09 -6.11
N THR A 87 -16.94 3.40 -7.09
CA THR A 87 -16.98 1.94 -7.16
C THR A 87 -15.62 1.36 -7.51
N ILE A 88 -15.18 0.38 -6.72
CA ILE A 88 -13.92 -0.30 -6.96
C ILE A 88 -14.09 -1.82 -6.94
N TYR A 89 -13.23 -2.51 -7.67
CA TYR A 89 -12.88 -3.90 -7.36
C TYR A 89 -11.60 -3.89 -6.57
N HIS A 90 -11.64 -4.41 -5.34
CA HIS A 90 -10.49 -4.44 -4.45
C HIS A 90 -9.81 -5.80 -4.50
N TYR A 91 -8.53 -5.79 -4.91
CA TYR A 91 -7.63 -6.92 -4.86
C TYR A 91 -6.70 -6.78 -3.67
N GLY A 92 -6.95 -7.56 -2.62
CA GLY A 92 -6.19 -7.45 -1.38
C GLY A 92 -6.86 -8.12 -0.19
N GLY A 93 -6.26 -7.91 0.98
CA GLY A 93 -6.73 -8.52 2.23
C GLY A 93 -7.98 -7.87 2.79
N LYS A 94 -8.84 -8.67 3.45
CA LYS A 94 -10.09 -8.22 4.10
C LYS A 94 -9.93 -7.07 5.11
N ARG A 95 -8.73 -6.82 5.61
CA ARG A 95 -8.48 -5.71 6.54
C ARG A 95 -8.62 -4.35 5.87
N ALA A 96 -8.09 -4.20 4.64
CA ALA A 96 -8.25 -2.99 3.86
C ALA A 96 -9.72 -2.76 3.45
N ASP A 97 -10.47 -3.82 3.16
CA ASP A 97 -11.90 -3.74 2.82
C ASP A 97 -12.69 -2.90 3.83
N ARG A 98 -12.47 -3.13 5.13
CA ARG A 98 -13.19 -2.41 6.18
C ARG A 98 -12.98 -0.90 6.08
N THR A 99 -11.76 -0.47 5.84
CA THR A 99 -11.44 0.95 5.68
C THR A 99 -12.00 1.51 4.38
N LEU A 100 -11.83 0.78 3.28
CA LEU A 100 -12.27 1.19 1.95
C LEU A 100 -13.80 1.29 1.83
N ARG A 101 -14.56 0.41 2.46
CA ARG A 101 -16.04 0.43 2.47
C ARG A 101 -16.64 1.70 3.09
N ASN A 102 -15.88 2.41 3.93
CA ASN A 102 -16.33 3.68 4.51
C ASN A 102 -16.31 4.84 3.51
N ILE A 103 -15.59 4.68 2.38
CA ILE A 103 -15.35 5.77 1.42
C ILE A 103 -15.81 5.44 0.00
N THR A 104 -15.89 4.15 -0.36
CA THR A 104 -16.25 3.70 -1.70
C THR A 104 -16.99 2.38 -1.65
N ARG A 105 -17.78 2.09 -2.68
CA ARG A 105 -18.44 0.79 -2.83
C ARG A 105 -17.47 -0.23 -3.38
N ILE A 106 -17.22 -1.32 -2.64
CA ILE A 106 -16.45 -2.47 -3.13
C ILE A 106 -17.42 -3.46 -3.76
N VAL A 107 -17.18 -3.83 -5.01
CA VAL A 107 -17.90 -4.92 -5.67
C VAL A 107 -17.22 -6.26 -5.41
N ASN A 108 -18.02 -7.31 -5.25
CA ASN A 108 -17.51 -8.66 -4.96
C ASN A 108 -17.21 -9.47 -6.24
N SER A 109 -17.64 -8.99 -7.39
CA SER A 109 -17.39 -9.62 -8.69
C SER A 109 -16.94 -8.58 -9.70
N ILE A 110 -16.01 -8.97 -10.54
CA ILE A 110 -15.45 -8.14 -11.62
C ILE A 110 -16.28 -8.23 -12.92
N ASP A 111 -17.48 -8.80 -12.87
CA ASP A 111 -18.35 -8.97 -14.04
C ASP A 111 -19.01 -7.65 -14.50
N LYS A 112 -19.00 -6.63 -13.64
CA LYS A 112 -19.61 -5.31 -13.91
C LYS A 112 -18.53 -4.23 -13.96
N PRO A 113 -18.73 -3.16 -14.77
CA PRO A 113 -17.82 -2.04 -14.79
C PRO A 113 -17.64 -1.40 -13.42
N VAL A 114 -16.40 -1.05 -13.08
CA VAL A 114 -16.02 -0.31 -11.89
C VAL A 114 -15.21 0.93 -12.26
N ASN A 115 -15.16 1.92 -11.38
CA ASN A 115 -14.35 3.12 -11.64
C ASN A 115 -12.85 2.84 -11.55
N ALA A 116 -12.44 1.87 -10.70
CA ALA A 116 -11.04 1.47 -10.60
C ALA A 116 -10.86 0.04 -10.08
N LEU A 117 -9.74 -0.57 -10.49
CA LEU A 117 -9.16 -1.77 -9.89
C LEU A 117 -8.12 -1.32 -8.88
N VAL A 118 -8.27 -1.72 -7.62
CA VAL A 118 -7.40 -1.28 -6.51
C VAL A 118 -6.64 -2.46 -5.95
N PHE A 119 -5.32 -2.33 -5.84
CA PHE A 119 -4.39 -3.37 -5.43
C PHE A 119 -3.69 -2.94 -4.13
N THR A 120 -3.89 -3.66 -3.03
CA THR A 120 -3.31 -3.31 -1.73
C THR A 120 -2.35 -4.35 -1.17
N SER A 121 -2.61 -5.63 -1.40
CA SER A 121 -1.77 -6.76 -0.98
C SER A 121 -2.10 -7.99 -1.82
N LEU A 122 -1.24 -9.01 -1.81
CA LEU A 122 -1.61 -10.32 -2.36
C LEU A 122 -2.59 -11.01 -1.40
N PRO A 123 -3.72 -11.55 -1.89
CA PRO A 123 -4.56 -12.46 -1.12
C PRO A 123 -3.87 -13.83 -0.99
N ASP A 124 -4.09 -14.50 0.14
CA ASP A 124 -3.29 -15.66 0.54
C ASP A 124 -3.40 -16.90 -0.39
N ASP A 125 -4.55 -17.19 -1.05
CA ASP A 125 -4.74 -18.53 -1.64
C ASP A 125 -5.21 -18.62 -3.11
N ASN A 126 -5.59 -17.56 -3.78
CA ASN A 126 -6.19 -17.65 -5.14
C ASN A 126 -5.69 -16.59 -6.14
N TRP A 127 -4.50 -16.03 -5.91
CA TRP A 127 -4.01 -14.92 -6.70
C TRP A 127 -3.95 -15.19 -8.21
N ILE A 128 -3.65 -16.43 -8.65
CA ILE A 128 -3.60 -16.79 -10.07
C ILE A 128 -4.99 -16.71 -10.72
N LYS A 129 -6.01 -17.30 -10.07
CA LYS A 129 -7.39 -17.28 -10.58
C LYS A 129 -7.95 -15.85 -10.65
N GLU A 130 -7.69 -15.07 -9.61
CA GLU A 130 -8.12 -13.66 -9.57
C GLU A 130 -7.37 -12.82 -10.60
N SER A 131 -6.07 -13.04 -10.78
CA SER A 131 -5.29 -12.37 -11.84
C SER A 131 -5.85 -12.63 -13.23
N GLN A 132 -6.28 -13.87 -13.51
CA GLN A 132 -6.93 -14.20 -14.78
C GLN A 132 -8.29 -13.50 -14.96
N ALA A 133 -9.05 -13.34 -13.87
CA ALA A 133 -10.32 -12.60 -13.91
C ALA A 133 -10.06 -11.11 -14.16
N ILE A 134 -9.06 -10.53 -13.50
CA ILE A 134 -8.63 -9.15 -13.69
C ILE A 134 -8.15 -8.92 -15.14
N LEU A 135 -7.32 -9.81 -15.67
CA LEU A 135 -6.87 -9.75 -17.07
C LEU A 135 -8.05 -9.74 -18.05
N ARG A 136 -9.02 -10.64 -17.87
CA ARG A 136 -10.24 -10.66 -18.71
C ARG A 136 -11.06 -9.38 -18.59
N TYR A 137 -11.12 -8.80 -17.38
CA TYR A 137 -11.81 -7.52 -17.16
C TYR A 137 -11.11 -6.39 -17.90
N ILE A 138 -9.79 -6.23 -17.72
CA ILE A 138 -8.99 -5.20 -18.40
C ILE A 138 -9.11 -5.34 -19.91
N TYR A 139 -9.11 -6.57 -20.44
CA TYR A 139 -9.32 -6.82 -21.88
C TYR A 139 -10.65 -6.31 -22.40
N ARG A 140 -11.71 -6.40 -21.61
CA ARG A 140 -13.07 -5.92 -21.98
C ARG A 140 -13.25 -4.43 -21.73
N HIS A 141 -12.53 -3.86 -20.76
CA HIS A 141 -12.65 -2.46 -20.33
C HIS A 141 -11.30 -1.76 -20.49
N ARG A 142 -11.03 -1.31 -21.71
CA ARG A 142 -9.73 -0.79 -22.15
C ARG A 142 -9.30 0.51 -21.47
N ASP A 143 -10.22 1.24 -20.85
CA ASP A 143 -10.06 2.49 -20.14
C ASP A 143 -10.04 2.30 -18.59
N ALA A 144 -9.96 1.06 -18.13
CA ALA A 144 -9.98 0.75 -16.70
C ALA A 144 -8.80 1.42 -15.97
N LYS A 145 -9.11 2.10 -14.87
CA LYS A 145 -8.08 2.63 -13.96
C LYS A 145 -7.52 1.50 -13.10
N MET A 146 -6.20 1.41 -13.01
CA MET A 146 -5.50 0.51 -12.09
C MET A 146 -4.72 1.33 -11.05
N ILE A 147 -5.00 1.10 -9.77
CA ILE A 147 -4.39 1.83 -8.66
C ILE A 147 -3.65 0.85 -7.75
N LEU A 148 -2.35 1.05 -7.60
CA LEU A 148 -1.47 0.25 -6.76
C LEU A 148 -1.15 1.02 -5.48
N ALA A 149 -1.60 0.52 -4.32
CA ALA A 149 -1.31 1.13 -3.03
C ALA A 149 0.00 0.65 -2.41
N ASN A 150 0.44 -0.56 -2.75
CA ASN A 150 1.73 -1.09 -2.27
C ASN A 150 2.61 -1.46 -3.46
N PRO A 151 3.61 -0.63 -3.82
CA PRO A 151 4.46 -0.86 -4.98
C PRO A 151 5.56 -1.90 -4.74
N ASP A 152 5.73 -2.41 -3.53
CA ASP A 152 6.75 -3.40 -3.22
C ASP A 152 6.50 -4.69 -4.01
N ARG A 153 7.52 -5.14 -4.74
CA ARG A 153 7.46 -6.36 -5.57
C ARG A 153 7.65 -7.62 -4.76
N LEU A 154 8.45 -7.51 -3.70
CA LEU A 154 8.87 -8.61 -2.86
C LEU A 154 8.51 -8.31 -1.41
N LEU A 155 8.16 -9.37 -0.66
CA LEU A 155 8.06 -9.32 0.79
C LEU A 155 9.41 -9.73 1.36
N PRO A 156 10.11 -8.83 2.05
CA PRO A 156 11.37 -9.18 2.71
C PRO A 156 11.09 -10.13 3.89
N GLY A 157 11.98 -11.10 4.09
CA GLY A 157 11.87 -12.08 5.16
C GLY A 157 12.86 -13.22 5.00
N LYS A 158 12.79 -14.22 5.88
CA LYS A 158 13.64 -15.43 5.81
C LYS A 158 13.46 -16.18 4.48
N HIS A 159 12.27 -16.10 3.90
CA HIS A 159 11.96 -16.54 2.54
C HIS A 159 11.38 -15.35 1.78
N VAL A 160 12.04 -14.96 0.70
CA VAL A 160 11.55 -13.88 -0.18
C VAL A 160 10.24 -14.33 -0.80
N GLY A 161 9.17 -13.59 -0.54
CA GLY A 161 7.85 -13.82 -1.12
C GLY A 161 7.51 -12.79 -2.20
N LEU A 162 6.61 -13.14 -3.10
CA LEU A 162 6.04 -12.18 -4.05
C LEU A 162 5.09 -11.23 -3.30
N ASN A 163 5.04 -9.97 -3.75
CA ASN A 163 4.07 -9.00 -3.28
C ASN A 163 3.22 -8.46 -4.44
N VAL A 164 2.18 -7.72 -4.11
CA VAL A 164 1.19 -7.21 -5.06
C VAL A 164 1.78 -6.32 -6.15
N GLY A 165 2.89 -5.62 -5.88
CA GLY A 165 3.61 -4.83 -6.87
C GLY A 165 4.14 -5.67 -8.05
N MET A 166 4.62 -6.90 -7.80
CA MET A 166 5.05 -7.81 -8.86
C MET A 166 3.86 -8.21 -9.75
N MET A 167 2.73 -8.56 -9.15
CA MET A 167 1.52 -8.91 -9.90
C MET A 167 1.01 -7.73 -10.72
N PHE A 168 1.01 -6.54 -10.13
CA PHE A 168 0.60 -5.32 -10.83
C PHE A 168 1.49 -5.02 -12.03
N ASP A 169 2.80 -5.18 -11.90
CA ASP A 169 3.74 -5.03 -13.00
C ASP A 169 3.48 -6.08 -14.09
N MET A 170 3.29 -7.34 -13.72
CA MET A 170 2.94 -8.40 -14.68
C MET A 170 1.66 -8.07 -15.45
N LEU A 171 0.62 -7.61 -14.78
CA LEU A 171 -0.63 -7.20 -15.42
C LEU A 171 -0.47 -5.98 -16.33
N SER A 172 0.40 -5.03 -15.95
CA SER A 172 0.59 -3.78 -16.69
C SER A 172 1.61 -3.86 -17.83
N GLN A 173 2.62 -4.76 -17.74
CA GLN A 173 3.70 -4.87 -18.72
C GLN A 173 3.37 -5.81 -19.90
N ASN A 174 2.57 -6.84 -19.66
CA ASN A 174 2.18 -7.80 -20.69
C ASN A 174 1.07 -7.30 -21.60
N TRP A 175 0.72 -6.03 -21.50
CA TRP A 175 -0.32 -5.41 -22.30
C TRP A 175 0.30 -4.72 -23.51
N PRO A 176 -0.26 -4.91 -24.74
CA PRO A 176 0.18 -4.16 -25.90
C PRO A 176 -0.07 -2.67 -25.67
N ARG A 177 0.98 -1.93 -25.40
CA ARG A 177 0.95 -0.48 -25.02
C ARG A 177 0.24 0.42 -26.06
N GLN A 178 0.07 -0.07 -27.28
CA GLN A 178 -0.44 0.73 -28.41
C GLN A 178 -1.97 0.77 -28.51
N GLU A 179 -2.71 -0.12 -27.82
CA GLU A 179 -4.16 -0.23 -27.97
C GLU A 179 -4.96 0.14 -26.71
N PHE A 180 -4.31 0.46 -25.58
CA PHE A 180 -4.98 0.62 -24.29
C PHE A 180 -4.53 1.86 -23.54
N ASN A 181 -5.49 2.68 -23.16
CA ASN A 181 -5.29 3.87 -22.33
C ASN A 181 -5.41 3.51 -20.84
N LEU A 182 -4.57 2.58 -20.36
CA LEU A 182 -4.53 2.20 -18.96
C LEU A 182 -3.91 3.33 -18.13
N SER A 183 -4.71 3.98 -17.29
CA SER A 183 -4.20 4.88 -16.27
C SER A 183 -3.63 4.06 -15.13
N LYS A 184 -2.29 4.02 -15.07
CA LYS A 184 -1.53 3.37 -14.00
C LYS A 184 -1.19 4.41 -12.93
N ILE A 185 -1.67 4.21 -11.72
CA ILE A 185 -1.41 5.09 -10.58
C ILE A 185 -0.76 4.27 -9.47
N GLU A 186 0.44 4.63 -9.08
CA GLU A 186 1.17 4.02 -7.97
C GLU A 186 1.15 4.95 -6.76
N ILE A 187 0.83 4.41 -5.61
CA ILE A 187 0.78 5.13 -4.33
C ILE A 187 1.75 4.44 -3.37
N GLY A 188 2.76 5.17 -2.93
CA GLY A 188 3.78 4.65 -2.04
C GLY A 188 5.19 4.95 -2.50
N ILE A 189 6.17 4.53 -1.72
CA ILE A 189 7.60 4.68 -2.05
C ILE A 189 8.07 3.35 -2.65
N ARG A 190 8.63 3.37 -3.85
CA ARG A 190 9.34 2.19 -4.38
C ARG A 190 10.61 2.00 -3.58
N SER A 191 10.76 0.83 -2.96
CA SER A 191 12.08 0.36 -2.52
C SER A 191 12.92 0.02 -3.75
N ILE A 192 14.14 0.53 -3.75
CA ILE A 192 15.15 0.29 -4.78
C ILE A 192 15.70 -1.15 -4.62
#